data_aeaac35594d60491990907a2fd4ea74d
#
_entry.id   aeaac35594d60491990907a2fd4ea74d
#
_cell.length_a   1.000
_cell.length_b   1.000
_cell.length_c   1.000
_cell.angle_alpha   90.00
_cell.angle_beta   90.00
_cell.angle_gamma   90.00
#
_symmetry.space_group_name_H-M   'P 1'
#
loop_
_entity.id
_entity.type
_entity.pdbx_description
1 polymer ?
#
loop_
_entity_poly.entity_id
_entity_poly.type
_entity_poly.pdbx_seq_one_letter_code
_entity_poly.pdbx_strand_id
1 'polypeptide(L)'
;MDRKPSLAPASTATKDALHGVSLEEALSICGYGRYQRFIALVGGLCWLSCALQNSLSAYILPSIKCEMHVSSSMLGLFNAVFLAGGLSSSILWGVLIDSIGRRPVLVYGMALDSFLTIVSSFSQNFYLLLVARFLSGFIVGGPAAISPAFVGEFQPGHKRQQIICYIGFFWTVSWVILPGAAWLIIPMNIHLHWSGYSYSSWRFIMVLVSISSLISSILIYRYPESPRFLLAQGRAPETLDVLSEIWEVNTGRKAETYPVKSLDYVSNTSVIKEEPKSIWRPLKIMLTQWQSLLAMPVLPITLLGCFLFFSNMFGYYGLGLWLPELVNRFEAHYAVSNQTVRLCDLTSKIETAEKNNEDCVVPSTVFVQSLIIGSMGLVGNGLSGLLSSKFPRPVMPVILTSAAGASVLTLYFVQSSFQNLLVSTIFQFCIGTCNMVLNSLIVDMFPADISGIAICMCVMSGRLGAMLSNLVLGHLLDVSCVIPILLCAGVIILGAVFSAFIPKVPYSEKIKKQEKNVIKA
;
A
#
# COMPACT_ATOMS: atom_id res chain seq x y z
N MET A 1 -39.11 27.94 11.54
CA MET A 1 -39.89 26.96 12.37
C MET A 1 -39.04 25.71 12.46
N ASP A 2 -38.23 25.69 13.54
CA ASP A 2 -37.25 24.65 13.84
C ASP A 2 -37.93 23.41 14.40
N ARG A 3 -37.67 22.25 13.79
CA ARG A 3 -37.86 20.97 14.47
C ARG A 3 -36.52 20.31 14.70
N LYS A 4 -36.00 20.47 15.93
CA LYS A 4 -34.95 19.61 16.49
C LYS A 4 -35.46 18.17 16.53
N PRO A 5 -34.67 17.16 16.12
CA PRO A 5 -35.01 15.78 16.42
C PRO A 5 -34.81 15.54 17.92
N SER A 6 -35.87 15.11 18.59
CA SER A 6 -35.89 14.72 19.99
C SER A 6 -34.96 13.51 20.18
N LEU A 7 -33.93 13.68 21.02
CA LEU A 7 -33.20 12.57 21.64
C LEU A 7 -34.19 11.77 22.48
N ALA A 8 -34.46 10.55 22.04
CA ALA A 8 -35.17 9.58 22.89
C ALA A 8 -34.35 9.34 24.17
N PRO A 9 -34.97 9.28 25.34
CA PRO A 9 -34.25 9.06 26.59
C PRO A 9 -33.59 7.70 26.56
N ALA A 10 -32.31 7.65 26.96
CA ALA A 10 -31.59 6.42 27.19
C ALA A 10 -32.43 5.51 28.13
N SER A 11 -32.94 4.44 27.56
CA SER A 11 -33.57 3.36 28.32
C SER A 11 -32.62 2.96 29.43
N THR A 12 -33.06 3.01 30.64
CA THR A 12 -32.45 2.41 31.83
C THR A 12 -32.24 0.93 31.55
N ALA A 13 -31.05 0.61 31.01
CA ALA A 13 -30.65 -0.76 30.75
C ALA A 13 -30.50 -1.47 32.10
N THR A 14 -31.45 -2.34 32.37
CA THR A 14 -31.46 -3.36 33.38
C THR A 14 -30.12 -4.11 33.44
N LYS A 15 -29.77 -4.49 34.69
CA LYS A 15 -28.55 -5.23 35.07
C LYS A 15 -28.49 -6.68 34.54
N ASP A 16 -29.12 -7.00 33.43
CA ASP A 16 -29.07 -8.36 32.89
C ASP A 16 -27.83 -8.56 32.07
N ALA A 17 -26.94 -9.45 32.54
CA ALA A 17 -25.75 -9.86 31.85
C ALA A 17 -26.13 -10.49 30.49
N LEU A 18 -25.59 -9.97 29.40
CA LEU A 18 -25.83 -10.48 28.05
C LEU A 18 -25.01 -11.75 27.81
N HIS A 19 -25.68 -12.83 27.45
CA HIS A 19 -25.08 -14.13 27.15
C HIS A 19 -25.34 -14.53 25.70
N GLY A 20 -24.34 -15.16 25.05
CA GLY A 20 -24.47 -15.61 23.67
C GLY A 20 -24.58 -14.48 22.65
N VAL A 21 -23.76 -13.43 22.83
CA VAL A 21 -23.74 -12.25 21.94
C VAL A 21 -22.71 -12.45 20.83
N SER A 22 -23.04 -12.04 19.61
CA SER A 22 -22.09 -12.07 18.51
C SER A 22 -20.94 -11.08 18.74
N LEU A 23 -19.72 -11.37 18.21
CA LEU A 23 -18.57 -10.47 18.34
C LEU A 23 -18.86 -9.06 17.79
N GLU A 24 -19.60 -8.96 16.68
CA GLU A 24 -19.95 -7.67 16.06
C GLU A 24 -20.86 -6.83 16.98
N GLU A 25 -21.81 -7.47 17.64
CA GLU A 25 -22.69 -6.84 18.59
C GLU A 25 -21.94 -6.44 19.87
N ALA A 26 -21.06 -7.32 20.38
CA ALA A 26 -20.20 -7.04 21.51
C ALA A 26 -19.28 -5.83 21.27
N LEU A 27 -18.66 -5.72 20.09
CA LEU A 27 -17.89 -4.55 19.68
C LEU A 27 -18.76 -3.29 19.54
N SER A 28 -20.00 -3.44 19.08
CA SER A 28 -20.93 -2.32 18.97
C SER A 28 -21.35 -1.78 20.34
N ILE A 29 -21.47 -2.66 21.34
CA ILE A 29 -21.72 -2.29 22.75
C ILE A 29 -20.52 -1.52 23.34
N CYS A 30 -19.27 -1.90 23.01
CA CYS A 30 -18.08 -1.14 23.40
C CYS A 30 -18.06 0.29 22.84
N GLY A 31 -18.82 0.54 21.77
CA GLY A 31 -18.92 1.81 21.09
C GLY A 31 -17.65 2.21 20.35
N TYR A 32 -17.70 3.40 19.74
CA TYR A 32 -16.55 4.02 19.08
C TYR A 32 -15.98 5.16 19.94
N GLY A 33 -14.75 5.01 20.44
CA GLY A 33 -14.19 5.93 21.41
C GLY A 33 -12.69 6.18 21.24
N ARG A 34 -12.03 6.47 22.36
CA ARG A 34 -10.59 6.76 22.41
C ARG A 34 -9.75 5.55 21.95
N TYR A 35 -10.11 4.36 22.40
CA TYR A 35 -9.37 3.14 22.06
C TYR A 35 -9.27 2.93 20.54
N GLN A 36 -10.41 3.02 19.83
CA GLN A 36 -10.47 2.82 18.39
C GLN A 36 -9.69 3.89 17.62
N ARG A 37 -9.68 5.13 18.10
CA ARG A 37 -8.91 6.22 17.47
C ARG A 37 -7.41 6.01 17.63
N PHE A 38 -6.96 5.59 18.82
CA PHE A 38 -5.54 5.34 19.06
C PHE A 38 -5.02 4.13 18.28
N ILE A 39 -5.76 3.01 18.26
CA ILE A 39 -5.33 1.84 17.47
C ILE A 39 -5.35 2.14 15.96
N ALA A 40 -6.28 2.97 15.48
CA ALA A 40 -6.29 3.43 14.10
C ALA A 40 -5.06 4.31 13.77
N LEU A 41 -4.65 5.18 14.69
CA LEU A 41 -3.42 5.97 14.54
C LEU A 41 -2.18 5.06 14.51
N VAL A 42 -2.06 4.12 15.46
CA VAL A 42 -0.91 3.21 15.54
C VAL A 42 -0.82 2.29 14.31
N GLY A 43 -1.95 1.72 13.87
CA GLY A 43 -1.98 0.93 12.64
C GLY A 43 -1.73 1.77 11.39
N GLY A 44 -2.20 3.03 11.38
CA GLY A 44 -1.89 4.00 10.33
C GLY A 44 -0.39 4.30 10.26
N LEU A 45 0.29 4.51 11.41
CA LEU A 45 1.74 4.69 11.48
C LEU A 45 2.51 3.44 11.01
N CYS A 46 2.02 2.25 11.33
CA CYS A 46 2.60 1.01 10.81
C CYS A 46 2.49 0.95 9.29
N TRP A 47 1.33 1.30 8.75
CA TRP A 47 1.11 1.31 7.29
C TRP A 47 1.91 2.41 6.58
N LEU A 48 2.08 3.56 7.22
CA LEU A 48 3.00 4.62 6.79
C LEU A 48 4.45 4.10 6.71
N SER A 49 4.92 3.39 7.74
CA SER A 49 6.28 2.82 7.75
C SER A 49 6.47 1.83 6.60
N CYS A 50 5.48 0.97 6.33
CA CYS A 50 5.52 0.07 5.16
C CYS A 50 5.57 0.85 3.84
N ALA A 51 4.83 1.96 3.74
CA ALA A 51 4.83 2.82 2.56
C ALA A 51 6.15 3.57 2.38
N LEU A 52 6.76 4.05 3.47
CA LEU A 52 8.09 4.67 3.46
C LEU A 52 9.14 3.69 2.95
N GLN A 53 9.14 2.45 3.43
CA GLN A 53 10.04 1.39 2.94
C GLN A 53 9.84 1.10 1.46
N ASN A 54 8.59 1.06 1.00
CA ASN A 54 8.25 0.78 -0.39
C ASN A 54 8.71 1.90 -1.35
N SER A 55 8.65 3.16 -0.92
CA SER A 55 9.00 4.33 -1.73
C SER A 55 10.45 4.80 -1.53
N LEU A 56 11.16 4.26 -0.54
CA LEU A 56 12.52 4.68 -0.17
C LEU A 56 13.49 4.66 -1.36
N SER A 57 13.42 3.60 -2.17
CA SER A 57 14.31 3.45 -3.33
C SER A 57 14.28 4.66 -4.25
N ALA A 58 13.10 5.23 -4.54
CA ALA A 58 12.94 6.34 -5.47
C ALA A 58 13.81 7.56 -5.13
N TYR A 59 13.96 7.85 -3.84
CA TYR A 59 14.62 9.08 -3.36
C TYR A 59 16.11 8.90 -3.09
N ILE A 60 16.56 7.67 -2.85
CA ILE A 60 17.99 7.37 -2.69
C ILE A 60 18.66 6.97 -4.02
N LEU A 61 17.85 6.67 -5.05
CA LEU A 61 18.31 6.18 -6.35
C LEU A 61 19.34 7.10 -7.03
N PRO A 62 19.12 8.44 -7.14
CA PRO A 62 20.09 9.34 -7.75
C PRO A 62 21.44 9.33 -7.01
N SER A 63 21.40 9.30 -5.67
CA SER A 63 22.62 9.28 -4.85
C SER A 63 23.37 7.94 -4.94
N ILE A 64 22.65 6.81 -5.02
CA ILE A 64 23.26 5.48 -5.22
C ILE A 64 23.93 5.39 -6.58
N LYS A 65 23.26 5.88 -7.65
CA LYS A 65 23.80 5.90 -9.00
C LYS A 65 25.17 6.57 -9.02
N CYS A 66 25.21 7.70 -8.38
CA CYS A 66 26.37 8.56 -8.31
C CYS A 66 27.51 7.92 -7.46
N GLU A 67 27.25 7.50 -6.22
CA GLU A 67 28.27 6.96 -5.30
C GLU A 67 28.81 5.58 -5.72
N MET A 68 27.92 4.71 -6.22
CA MET A 68 28.25 3.33 -6.56
C MET A 68 28.51 3.10 -8.06
N HIS A 69 28.40 4.13 -8.89
CA HIS A 69 28.64 4.11 -10.36
C HIS A 69 27.89 2.97 -11.06
N VAL A 70 26.61 2.76 -10.71
CA VAL A 70 25.77 1.68 -11.25
C VAL A 70 24.98 2.13 -12.47
N SER A 71 24.75 1.19 -13.42
CA SER A 71 23.93 1.44 -14.60
C SER A 71 22.44 1.60 -14.26
N SER A 72 21.65 2.20 -15.17
CA SER A 72 20.19 2.32 -15.00
C SER A 72 19.51 0.94 -14.90
N SER A 73 20.04 -0.08 -15.56
CA SER A 73 19.56 -1.46 -15.43
C SER A 73 19.68 -1.97 -13.98
N MET A 74 20.80 -1.70 -13.31
CA MET A 74 21.01 -2.05 -11.90
C MET A 74 20.10 -1.25 -10.97
N LEU A 75 19.81 0.02 -11.28
CA LEU A 75 18.85 0.84 -10.54
C LEU A 75 17.41 0.31 -10.68
N GLY A 76 17.04 -0.13 -11.90
CA GLY A 76 15.75 -0.80 -12.13
C GLY A 76 15.63 -2.09 -11.33
N LEU A 77 16.71 -2.88 -11.25
CA LEU A 77 16.78 -4.05 -10.39
C LEU A 77 16.61 -3.68 -8.90
N PHE A 78 17.26 -2.62 -8.45
CA PHE A 78 17.16 -2.13 -7.07
C PHE A 78 15.72 -1.76 -6.66
N ASN A 79 14.98 -1.09 -7.54
CA ASN A 79 13.56 -0.81 -7.33
C ASN A 79 12.72 -2.10 -7.34
N ALA A 80 12.99 -3.01 -8.28
CA ALA A 80 12.21 -4.24 -8.46
C ALA A 80 12.42 -5.26 -7.34
N VAL A 81 13.61 -5.34 -6.74
CA VAL A 81 13.99 -6.35 -5.74
C VAL A 81 13.14 -6.27 -4.49
N PHE A 82 12.83 -5.07 -3.99
CA PHE A 82 11.95 -4.88 -2.84
C PHE A 82 10.53 -5.40 -3.13
N LEU A 83 9.99 -5.08 -4.31
CA LEU A 83 8.67 -5.53 -4.75
C LEU A 83 8.65 -7.06 -4.95
N ALA A 84 9.74 -7.63 -5.49
CA ALA A 84 9.90 -9.07 -5.66
C ALA A 84 9.92 -9.79 -4.31
N GLY A 85 10.59 -9.23 -3.29
CA GLY A 85 10.56 -9.75 -1.92
C GLY A 85 9.14 -9.81 -1.37
N GLY A 86 8.39 -8.72 -1.49
CA GLY A 86 6.99 -8.65 -1.03
C GLY A 86 6.05 -9.58 -1.82
N LEU A 87 6.31 -9.80 -3.10
CA LEU A 87 5.54 -10.72 -3.93
C LEU A 87 5.80 -12.18 -3.51
N SER A 88 7.07 -12.57 -3.39
CA SER A 88 7.48 -13.93 -3.04
C SER A 88 7.04 -14.37 -1.64
N SER A 89 6.95 -13.42 -0.69
CA SER A 89 6.54 -13.69 0.69
C SER A 89 5.03 -13.72 0.91
N SER A 90 4.22 -13.28 -0.06
CA SER A 90 2.77 -13.06 0.13
C SER A 90 2.03 -14.30 0.60
N ILE A 91 2.36 -15.48 0.07
CA ILE A 91 1.75 -16.76 0.46
C ILE A 91 2.16 -17.14 1.89
N LEU A 92 3.46 -17.03 2.18
CA LEU A 92 4.00 -17.36 3.50
C LEU A 92 3.34 -16.52 4.59
N TRP A 93 3.23 -15.21 4.37
CA TRP A 93 2.61 -14.30 5.34
C TRP A 93 1.12 -14.59 5.52
N GLY A 94 0.38 -14.96 4.48
CA GLY A 94 -1.01 -15.39 4.60
C GLY A 94 -1.16 -16.54 5.60
N VAL A 95 -0.33 -17.59 5.45
CA VAL A 95 -0.32 -18.75 6.37
C VAL A 95 0.11 -18.37 7.78
N LEU A 96 1.15 -17.55 7.93
CA LEU A 96 1.67 -17.13 9.24
C LEU A 96 0.66 -16.30 10.00
N ILE A 97 0.01 -15.33 9.35
CA ILE A 97 -1.00 -14.45 9.96
C ILE A 97 -2.15 -15.24 10.58
N ASP A 98 -2.59 -16.30 9.89
CA ASP A 98 -3.68 -17.15 10.39
C ASP A 98 -3.24 -18.18 11.44
N SER A 99 -1.93 -18.48 11.50
CA SER A 99 -1.37 -19.46 12.45
C SER A 99 -0.92 -18.84 13.77
N ILE A 100 -0.10 -17.77 13.71
CA ILE A 100 0.52 -17.16 14.88
C ILE A 100 -0.19 -15.89 15.38
N GLY A 101 -1.10 -15.34 14.56
CA GLY A 101 -1.84 -14.12 14.87
C GLY A 101 -1.34 -12.88 14.14
N ARG A 102 -2.13 -11.82 14.26
CA ARG A 102 -1.88 -10.54 13.57
C ARG A 102 -0.82 -9.72 14.28
N ARG A 103 -0.92 -9.62 15.61
CA ARG A 103 -0.02 -8.80 16.45
C ARG A 103 1.43 -9.26 16.35
N PRO A 104 1.80 -10.54 16.51
CA PRO A 104 3.20 -10.99 16.40
C PRO A 104 3.81 -10.67 15.04
N VAL A 105 3.05 -10.86 13.94
CA VAL A 105 3.50 -10.54 12.59
C VAL A 105 3.84 -9.06 12.45
N LEU A 106 2.97 -8.17 12.98
CA LEU A 106 3.22 -6.73 12.96
C LEU A 106 4.42 -6.35 13.80
N VAL A 107 4.51 -6.83 15.05
CA VAL A 107 5.57 -6.47 15.99
C VAL A 107 6.93 -6.96 15.49
N TYR A 108 7.06 -8.26 15.27
CA TYR A 108 8.36 -8.84 14.89
C TYR A 108 8.74 -8.51 13.45
N GLY A 109 7.75 -8.41 12.54
CA GLY A 109 8.00 -7.99 11.16
C GLY A 109 8.56 -6.58 11.09
N MET A 110 7.95 -5.61 11.80
CA MET A 110 8.43 -4.23 11.81
C MET A 110 9.76 -4.06 12.53
N ALA A 111 10.00 -4.80 13.64
CA ALA A 111 11.28 -4.79 14.33
C ALA A 111 12.42 -5.34 13.47
N LEU A 112 12.16 -6.45 12.77
CA LEU A 112 13.15 -7.09 11.91
C LEU A 112 13.43 -6.23 10.65
N ASP A 113 12.41 -5.59 10.07
CA ASP A 113 12.59 -4.63 8.99
C ASP A 113 13.44 -3.44 9.42
N SER A 114 13.18 -2.88 10.61
CA SER A 114 14.00 -1.81 11.17
C SER A 114 15.47 -2.22 11.28
N PHE A 115 15.72 -3.38 11.89
CA PHE A 115 17.07 -3.92 12.05
C PHE A 115 17.79 -4.10 10.69
N LEU A 116 17.13 -4.75 9.73
CA LEU A 116 17.71 -4.99 8.40
C LEU A 116 17.98 -3.68 7.65
N THR A 117 17.09 -2.70 7.78
CA THR A 117 17.26 -1.39 7.12
C THR A 117 18.45 -0.63 7.73
N ILE A 118 18.64 -0.67 9.06
CA ILE A 118 19.82 -0.11 9.71
C ILE A 118 21.10 -0.82 9.22
N VAL A 119 21.14 -2.13 9.23
CA VAL A 119 22.29 -2.90 8.76
C VAL A 119 22.58 -2.61 7.29
N SER A 120 21.54 -2.51 6.45
CA SER A 120 21.70 -2.20 5.03
C SER A 120 22.25 -0.79 4.77
N SER A 121 22.01 0.17 5.68
CA SER A 121 22.56 1.53 5.56
C SER A 121 24.10 1.57 5.61
N PHE A 122 24.73 0.58 6.25
CA PHE A 122 26.19 0.44 6.30
C PHE A 122 26.79 -0.32 5.11
N SER A 123 25.95 -0.81 4.19
CA SER A 123 26.44 -1.55 3.03
C SER A 123 27.30 -0.68 2.11
N GLN A 124 28.52 -1.13 1.79
CA GLN A 124 29.42 -0.51 0.81
C GLN A 124 29.35 -1.22 -0.55
N ASN A 125 28.68 -2.37 -0.59
CA ASN A 125 28.54 -3.18 -1.80
C ASN A 125 27.10 -3.15 -2.29
N PHE A 126 26.91 -2.83 -3.57
CA PHE A 126 25.60 -2.75 -4.19
C PHE A 126 24.84 -4.09 -4.13
N TYR A 127 25.49 -5.22 -4.31
CA TYR A 127 24.85 -6.54 -4.26
C TYR A 127 24.36 -6.89 -2.85
N LEU A 128 25.13 -6.51 -1.82
CA LEU A 128 24.69 -6.69 -0.43
C LEU A 128 23.47 -5.81 -0.14
N LEU A 129 23.46 -4.58 -0.66
CA LEU A 129 22.31 -3.68 -0.56
C LEU A 129 21.07 -4.25 -1.27
N LEU A 130 21.23 -4.88 -2.45
CA LEU A 130 20.15 -5.58 -3.15
C LEU A 130 19.55 -6.72 -2.31
N VAL A 131 20.41 -7.57 -1.74
CA VAL A 131 19.95 -8.69 -0.90
C VAL A 131 19.20 -8.16 0.33
N ALA A 132 19.72 -7.13 0.99
CA ALA A 132 19.08 -6.52 2.14
C ALA A 132 17.71 -5.91 1.76
N ARG A 133 17.59 -5.25 0.61
CA ARG A 133 16.34 -4.69 0.10
C ARG A 133 15.32 -5.78 -0.25
N PHE A 134 15.77 -6.91 -0.82
CA PHE A 134 14.91 -8.07 -1.05
C PHE A 134 14.34 -8.60 0.27
N LEU A 135 15.20 -8.81 1.27
CA LEU A 135 14.79 -9.30 2.59
C LEU A 135 13.85 -8.32 3.30
N SER A 136 14.13 -7.01 3.22
CA SER A 136 13.23 -5.98 3.75
C SER A 136 11.86 -6.04 3.07
N GLY A 137 11.80 -6.14 1.74
CA GLY A 137 10.54 -6.33 1.01
C GLY A 137 9.82 -7.61 1.39
N PHE A 138 10.57 -8.70 1.55
CA PHE A 138 10.03 -10.01 1.99
C PHE A 138 9.36 -9.91 3.36
N ILE A 139 9.96 -9.20 4.30
CA ILE A 139 9.45 -9.04 5.67
C ILE A 139 8.28 -8.05 5.70
N VAL A 140 8.42 -6.88 5.08
CA VAL A 140 7.38 -5.82 5.06
C VAL A 140 6.10 -6.29 4.37
N GLY A 141 6.18 -7.30 3.49
CA GLY A 141 5.04 -7.89 2.80
C GLY A 141 3.90 -8.33 3.74
N GLY A 142 4.23 -8.89 4.92
CA GLY A 142 3.25 -9.29 5.94
C GLY A 142 2.59 -8.10 6.65
N PRO A 143 3.36 -7.25 7.34
CA PRO A 143 2.84 -6.04 7.99
C PRO A 143 2.02 -5.15 7.07
N ALA A 144 2.45 -4.94 5.83
CA ALA A 144 1.72 -4.13 4.85
C ALA A 144 0.36 -4.74 4.47
N ALA A 145 0.24 -6.06 4.44
CA ALA A 145 -1.02 -6.72 4.13
C ALA A 145 -2.01 -6.69 5.30
N ILE A 146 -1.50 -6.87 6.54
CA ILE A 146 -2.35 -7.11 7.71
C ILE A 146 -2.71 -5.85 8.50
N SER A 147 -1.93 -4.76 8.41
CA SER A 147 -2.12 -3.58 9.26
C SER A 147 -3.53 -2.97 9.15
N PRO A 148 -4.13 -2.76 7.95
CA PRO A 148 -5.49 -2.25 7.86
C PRO A 148 -6.54 -3.23 8.39
N ALA A 149 -6.35 -4.54 8.18
CA ALA A 149 -7.25 -5.57 8.67
C ALA A 149 -7.21 -5.67 10.20
N PHE A 150 -6.00 -5.65 10.79
CA PHE A 150 -5.80 -5.66 12.25
C PHE A 150 -6.59 -4.51 12.91
N VAL A 151 -6.44 -3.28 12.41
CA VAL A 151 -7.20 -2.15 12.94
C VAL A 151 -8.70 -2.33 12.74
N GLY A 152 -9.12 -2.83 11.57
CA GLY A 152 -10.52 -3.07 11.24
C GLY A 152 -11.21 -4.08 12.17
N GLU A 153 -10.46 -5.05 12.70
CA GLU A 153 -10.95 -6.07 13.62
C GLU A 153 -11.31 -5.54 15.02
N PHE A 154 -10.81 -4.35 15.40
CA PHE A 154 -11.19 -3.64 16.64
C PHE A 154 -12.32 -2.62 16.44
N GLN A 155 -12.79 -2.42 15.21
CA GLN A 155 -13.80 -1.42 14.91
C GLN A 155 -15.20 -2.02 14.91
N PRO A 156 -16.22 -1.30 15.42
CA PRO A 156 -17.63 -1.65 15.20
C PRO A 156 -17.94 -1.74 13.70
N GLY A 157 -18.77 -2.69 13.29
CA GLY A 157 -19.06 -2.98 11.89
C GLY A 157 -19.44 -1.76 11.05
N HIS A 158 -20.29 -0.86 11.60
CA HIS A 158 -20.74 0.36 10.92
C HIS A 158 -19.64 1.42 10.68
N LYS A 159 -18.49 1.37 11.40
CA LYS A 159 -17.36 2.29 11.27
C LYS A 159 -16.14 1.67 10.58
N ARG A 160 -16.08 0.35 10.50
CA ARG A 160 -14.91 -0.40 9.99
C ARG A 160 -14.42 0.10 8.64
N GLN A 161 -15.31 0.18 7.66
CA GLN A 161 -14.96 0.61 6.31
C GLN A 161 -14.41 2.04 6.28
N GLN A 162 -15.04 2.95 7.02
CA GLN A 162 -14.61 4.34 7.11
C GLN A 162 -13.20 4.46 7.70
N ILE A 163 -12.89 3.70 8.75
CA ILE A 163 -11.58 3.74 9.41
C ILE A 163 -10.49 3.14 8.51
N ILE A 164 -10.77 2.03 7.81
CA ILE A 164 -9.84 1.45 6.85
C ILE A 164 -9.50 2.45 5.73
N CYS A 165 -10.48 3.23 5.25
CA CYS A 165 -10.23 4.30 4.28
C CYS A 165 -9.33 5.40 4.86
N TYR A 166 -9.52 5.80 6.13
CA TYR A 166 -8.64 6.78 6.78
C TYR A 166 -7.21 6.28 6.94
N ILE A 167 -7.02 4.99 7.23
CA ILE A 167 -5.67 4.39 7.26
C ILE A 167 -5.00 4.49 5.88
N GLY A 168 -5.77 4.38 4.79
CA GLY A 168 -5.29 4.57 3.42
C GLY A 168 -4.54 5.88 3.18
N PHE A 169 -4.91 6.95 3.89
CA PHE A 169 -4.22 8.23 3.83
C PHE A 169 -2.76 8.15 4.28
N PHE A 170 -2.46 7.34 5.29
CA PHE A 170 -1.10 7.18 5.79
C PHE A 170 -0.14 6.63 4.73
N TRP A 171 -0.63 5.77 3.83
CA TRP A 171 0.17 5.32 2.69
C TRP A 171 0.59 6.46 1.77
N THR A 172 -0.36 7.33 1.44
CA THR A 172 -0.09 8.43 0.51
C THR A 172 0.79 9.51 1.13
N VAL A 173 0.70 9.73 2.44
CA VAL A 173 1.54 10.67 3.19
C VAL A 173 3.04 10.33 3.05
N SER A 174 3.41 9.06 2.81
CA SER A 174 4.80 8.68 2.55
C SER A 174 5.42 9.39 1.35
N TRP A 175 4.62 9.65 0.30
CA TRP A 175 5.04 10.40 -0.90
C TRP A 175 5.26 11.90 -0.67
N VAL A 176 4.96 12.38 0.53
CA VAL A 176 5.25 13.75 0.98
C VAL A 176 6.40 13.75 2.00
N ILE A 177 6.37 12.81 2.96
CA ILE A 177 7.38 12.73 4.00
C ILE A 177 8.76 12.40 3.43
N LEU A 178 8.85 11.42 2.53
CA LEU A 178 10.15 10.98 1.99
C LEU A 178 10.87 12.05 1.16
N PRO A 179 10.23 12.69 0.14
CA PRO A 179 10.90 13.76 -0.57
C PRO A 179 11.22 14.96 0.34
N GLY A 180 10.37 15.25 1.35
CA GLY A 180 10.67 16.27 2.36
C GLY A 180 11.91 15.94 3.19
N ALA A 181 12.04 14.70 3.65
CA ALA A 181 13.22 14.22 4.37
C ALA A 181 14.47 14.22 3.47
N ALA A 182 14.32 13.77 2.22
CA ALA A 182 15.39 13.78 1.24
C ALA A 182 15.88 15.21 0.92
N TRP A 183 14.94 16.15 0.77
CA TRP A 183 15.23 17.57 0.58
C TRP A 183 16.05 18.18 1.72
N LEU A 184 15.76 17.77 2.95
CA LEU A 184 16.48 18.28 4.13
C LEU A 184 17.86 17.60 4.30
N ILE A 185 17.95 16.29 4.07
CA ILE A 185 19.13 15.49 4.46
C ILE A 185 20.17 15.38 3.33
N ILE A 186 19.74 15.12 2.08
CA ILE A 186 20.70 14.87 0.98
C ILE A 186 21.55 16.09 0.67
N PRO A 187 21.01 17.33 0.59
CA PRO A 187 21.84 18.51 0.29
C PRO A 187 22.84 18.89 1.39
N MET A 188 22.70 18.33 2.61
CA MET A 188 23.70 18.56 3.68
C MET A 188 25.08 18.02 3.33
N ASN A 189 25.17 17.17 2.30
CA ASN A 189 26.41 16.64 1.75
C ASN A 189 27.35 16.06 2.83
N ILE A 190 26.76 15.32 3.78
CA ILE A 190 27.50 14.72 4.89
C ILE A 190 28.24 13.51 4.36
N HIS A 191 29.57 13.54 4.41
CA HIS A 191 30.45 12.42 4.11
C HIS A 191 31.29 12.10 5.33
N LEU A 192 30.95 11.03 6.03
CA LEU A 192 31.73 10.51 7.13
C LEU A 192 32.64 9.39 6.59
N HIS A 193 33.93 9.59 6.67
CA HIS A 193 34.93 8.58 6.30
C HIS A 193 35.57 8.01 7.55
N TRP A 194 35.42 6.69 7.76
CA TRP A 194 36.05 6.00 8.88
C TRP A 194 36.61 4.66 8.39
N SER A 195 37.93 4.51 8.49
CA SER A 195 38.65 3.23 8.29
C SER A 195 38.20 2.41 7.07
N GLY A 196 38.05 3.10 5.90
CA GLY A 196 37.60 2.45 4.65
C GLY A 196 36.12 2.40 4.41
N TYR A 197 35.28 2.95 5.32
CA TYR A 197 33.84 3.10 5.16
C TYR A 197 33.50 4.53 4.80
N SER A 198 32.66 4.68 3.77
CA SER A 198 32.04 5.96 3.39
C SER A 198 30.58 5.94 3.81
N TYR A 199 30.17 6.92 4.62
CA TYR A 199 28.77 7.04 5.07
C TYR A 199 28.20 8.38 4.61
N SER A 200 27.39 8.32 3.55
CA SER A 200 26.87 9.49 2.84
C SER A 200 25.47 9.86 3.31
N SER A 201 25.02 11.10 3.00
CA SER A 201 23.73 11.66 3.43
C SER A 201 22.52 10.77 3.16
N TRP A 202 22.44 10.08 2.02
CA TRP A 202 21.31 9.21 1.67
C TRP A 202 21.13 8.02 2.63
N ARG A 203 22.20 7.57 3.29
CA ARG A 203 22.15 6.48 4.27
C ARG A 203 21.42 6.89 5.55
N PHE A 204 21.46 8.19 5.92
CA PHE A 204 20.67 8.70 7.04
C PHE A 204 19.16 8.62 6.77
N ILE A 205 18.71 8.74 5.51
CA ILE A 205 17.30 8.55 5.16
C ILE A 205 16.87 7.10 5.44
N MET A 206 17.72 6.11 5.16
CA MET A 206 17.44 4.71 5.50
C MET A 206 17.27 4.54 7.01
N VAL A 207 18.15 5.15 7.81
CA VAL A 207 18.04 5.13 9.28
C VAL A 207 16.74 5.81 9.73
N LEU A 208 16.38 6.96 9.17
CA LEU A 208 15.13 7.65 9.51
C LEU A 208 13.90 6.77 9.24
N VAL A 209 13.87 6.10 8.09
CA VAL A 209 12.80 5.17 7.73
C VAL A 209 12.78 3.96 8.68
N SER A 210 13.95 3.43 9.05
CA SER A 210 14.03 2.32 10.00
C SER A 210 13.50 2.69 11.40
N ILE A 211 13.72 3.92 11.85
CA ILE A 211 13.18 4.42 13.12
C ILE A 211 11.64 4.41 13.09
N SER A 212 11.02 4.75 11.97
CA SER A 212 9.56 4.69 11.84
C SER A 212 9.01 3.26 12.00
N SER A 213 9.72 2.27 11.45
CA SER A 213 9.39 0.84 11.62
C SER A 213 9.55 0.39 13.07
N LEU A 214 10.62 0.83 13.75
CA LEU A 214 10.85 0.51 15.15
C LEU A 214 9.77 1.11 16.06
N ILE A 215 9.43 2.38 15.86
CA ILE A 215 8.35 3.06 16.61
C ILE A 215 7.03 2.32 16.42
N SER A 216 6.70 1.93 15.19
CA SER A 216 5.48 1.18 14.88
C SER A 216 5.44 -0.17 15.60
N SER A 217 6.57 -0.89 15.64
CA SER A 217 6.70 -2.14 16.39
C SER A 217 6.43 -1.95 17.88
N ILE A 218 7.09 -0.95 18.50
CA ILE A 218 6.95 -0.65 19.95
C ILE A 218 5.51 -0.25 20.29
N LEU A 219 4.87 0.56 19.45
CA LEU A 219 3.50 0.99 19.68
C LEU A 219 2.51 -0.17 19.59
N ILE A 220 2.63 -1.02 18.56
CA ILE A 220 1.74 -2.19 18.37
C ILE A 220 1.96 -3.23 19.49
N TYR A 221 3.19 -3.37 20.01
CA TYR A 221 3.48 -4.29 21.11
C TYR A 221 2.62 -4.02 22.36
N ARG A 222 2.16 -2.79 22.57
CA ARG A 222 1.31 -2.39 23.70
C ARG A 222 -0.16 -2.78 23.53
N TYR A 223 -0.59 -3.21 22.34
CA TYR A 223 -1.96 -3.61 22.09
C TYR A 223 -2.13 -5.12 22.17
N PRO A 224 -3.30 -5.62 22.56
CA PRO A 224 -3.61 -7.05 22.57
C PRO A 224 -3.71 -7.61 21.15
N GLU A 225 -3.86 -8.92 21.05
CA GLU A 225 -4.19 -9.60 19.80
C GLU A 225 -5.63 -9.27 19.38
N SER A 226 -5.91 -9.42 18.09
CA SER A 226 -7.24 -9.17 17.53
C SER A 226 -8.33 -9.99 18.22
N PRO A 227 -9.44 -9.36 18.65
CA PRO A 227 -10.58 -10.07 19.23
C PRO A 227 -11.14 -11.14 18.29
N ARG A 228 -11.12 -10.86 16.98
CA ARG A 228 -11.61 -11.79 15.95
C ARG A 228 -10.72 -13.02 15.82
N PHE A 229 -9.41 -12.83 15.90
CA PHE A 229 -8.45 -13.93 15.88
C PHE A 229 -8.56 -14.80 17.14
N LEU A 230 -8.60 -14.18 18.32
CA LEU A 230 -8.74 -14.89 19.59
C LEU A 230 -10.00 -15.75 19.62
N LEU A 231 -11.12 -15.19 19.18
CA LEU A 231 -12.38 -15.93 19.10
C LEU A 231 -12.31 -17.09 18.11
N ALA A 232 -11.70 -16.88 16.94
CA ALA A 232 -11.51 -17.92 15.93
C ALA A 232 -10.62 -19.09 16.42
N GLN A 233 -9.71 -18.81 17.37
CA GLN A 233 -8.87 -19.82 18.04
C GLN A 233 -9.55 -20.47 19.25
N GLY A 234 -10.84 -20.15 19.55
CA GLY A 234 -11.55 -20.67 20.70
C GLY A 234 -11.17 -20.03 22.06
N ARG A 235 -10.38 -18.93 22.02
CA ARG A 235 -9.92 -18.21 23.22
C ARG A 235 -10.93 -17.13 23.64
N ALA A 236 -12.19 -17.56 23.85
CA ALA A 236 -13.28 -16.66 24.20
C ALA A 236 -13.06 -15.84 25.49
N PRO A 237 -12.47 -16.38 26.57
CA PRO A 237 -12.17 -15.59 27.77
C PRO A 237 -11.25 -14.41 27.48
N GLU A 238 -10.17 -14.61 26.75
CA GLU A 238 -9.23 -13.54 26.38
C GLU A 238 -9.88 -12.53 25.43
N THR A 239 -10.81 -12.97 24.57
CA THR A 239 -11.58 -12.05 23.74
C THR A 239 -12.44 -11.11 24.61
N LEU A 240 -13.07 -11.63 25.66
CA LEU A 240 -13.85 -10.82 26.61
C LEU A 240 -12.97 -9.85 27.39
N ASP A 241 -11.77 -10.25 27.77
CA ASP A 241 -10.80 -9.36 28.43
C ASP A 241 -10.46 -8.17 27.53
N VAL A 242 -10.15 -8.41 26.25
CA VAL A 242 -9.89 -7.35 25.27
C VAL A 242 -11.11 -6.43 25.10
N LEU A 243 -12.32 -6.98 25.00
CA LEU A 243 -13.54 -6.20 24.86
C LEU A 243 -13.83 -5.37 26.12
N SER A 244 -13.57 -5.91 27.30
CA SER A 244 -13.73 -5.20 28.56
C SER A 244 -12.73 -4.03 28.72
N GLU A 245 -11.48 -4.21 28.25
CA GLU A 245 -10.48 -3.14 28.16
C GLU A 245 -10.94 -2.03 27.22
N ILE A 246 -11.44 -2.39 26.03
CA ILE A 246 -12.00 -1.42 25.08
C ILE A 246 -13.16 -0.63 25.72
N TRP A 247 -14.05 -1.32 26.44
CA TRP A 247 -15.15 -0.70 27.16
C TRP A 247 -14.67 0.28 28.23
N GLU A 248 -13.69 -0.12 29.04
CA GLU A 248 -13.12 0.73 30.08
C GLU A 248 -12.53 2.02 29.51
N VAL A 249 -11.68 1.91 28.48
CA VAL A 249 -11.02 3.08 27.86
C VAL A 249 -12.04 4.01 27.19
N ASN A 250 -13.10 3.47 26.60
CA ASN A 250 -14.10 4.26 25.89
C ASN A 250 -15.10 4.94 26.81
N THR A 251 -15.53 4.26 27.87
CA THR A 251 -16.62 4.73 28.77
C THR A 251 -16.10 5.37 30.06
N GLY A 252 -14.85 5.07 30.45
CA GLY A 252 -14.29 5.43 31.74
C GLY A 252 -14.84 4.61 32.91
N ARG A 253 -15.64 3.55 32.63
CA ARG A 253 -16.18 2.63 33.62
C ARG A 253 -15.23 1.45 33.78
N LYS A 254 -15.17 0.82 34.97
CA LYS A 254 -14.33 -0.34 35.20
C LYS A 254 -14.66 -1.50 34.23
N ALA A 255 -13.66 -2.24 33.80
CA ALA A 255 -13.78 -3.39 32.90
C ALA A 255 -14.84 -4.42 33.38
N GLU A 256 -14.94 -4.63 34.71
CA GLU A 256 -15.89 -5.54 35.35
C GLU A 256 -17.38 -5.19 35.04
N THR A 257 -17.65 -3.92 34.72
CA THR A 257 -18.99 -3.43 34.40
C THR A 257 -19.40 -3.69 32.94
N TYR A 258 -18.53 -4.33 32.15
CA TYR A 258 -18.87 -4.70 30.79
C TYR A 258 -20.05 -5.67 30.77
N PRO A 259 -21.14 -5.37 30.02
CA PRO A 259 -22.39 -6.10 30.16
C PRO A 259 -22.35 -7.50 29.51
N VAL A 260 -21.46 -7.77 28.54
CA VAL A 260 -21.36 -9.06 27.86
C VAL A 260 -20.53 -10.02 28.71
N LYS A 261 -21.10 -11.16 29.05
CA LYS A 261 -20.44 -12.19 29.87
C LYS A 261 -20.09 -13.46 29.09
N SER A 262 -20.73 -13.71 27.97
CA SER A 262 -20.36 -14.78 27.06
C SER A 262 -20.61 -14.39 25.61
N LEU A 263 -19.70 -14.81 24.74
CA LEU A 263 -19.80 -14.62 23.30
C LEU A 263 -20.44 -15.86 22.67
N ASP A 264 -21.27 -15.64 21.64
CA ASP A 264 -21.79 -16.73 20.82
C ASP A 264 -20.65 -17.25 19.95
N TYR A 265 -20.14 -18.40 20.32
CA TYR A 265 -19.12 -19.12 19.61
C TYR A 265 -19.77 -20.28 18.88
N VAL A 266 -20.15 -20.07 17.63
CA VAL A 266 -20.43 -21.18 16.73
C VAL A 266 -19.09 -21.87 16.46
N SER A 267 -18.77 -22.81 17.33
CA SER A 267 -17.65 -23.70 17.08
C SER A 267 -17.95 -24.42 15.76
N ASN A 268 -17.30 -24.00 14.69
CA ASN A 268 -17.23 -24.80 13.47
C ASN A 268 -16.47 -26.12 13.71
N THR A 269 -16.53 -26.62 14.94
CA THR A 269 -15.97 -27.89 15.41
C THR A 269 -16.65 -29.09 14.78
N SER A 270 -17.76 -28.91 14.06
CA SER A 270 -18.37 -30.01 13.28
C SER A 270 -17.56 -30.41 12.04
N VAL A 271 -16.51 -29.66 11.68
CA VAL A 271 -15.61 -29.98 10.54
C VAL A 271 -14.16 -30.23 10.96
N ILE A 272 -13.81 -29.94 12.22
CA ILE A 272 -12.45 -30.15 12.72
C ILE A 272 -12.43 -31.39 13.63
N LYS A 273 -12.66 -32.58 13.06
CA LYS A 273 -12.06 -33.80 13.63
C LYS A 273 -10.55 -33.61 13.63
N GLU A 274 -9.96 -33.88 14.81
CA GLU A 274 -8.55 -33.87 15.12
C GLU A 274 -7.66 -34.54 14.06
N GLU A 275 -7.35 -33.82 12.99
CA GLU A 275 -6.22 -34.17 12.16
C GLU A 275 -5.02 -33.30 12.55
N PRO A 276 -3.80 -33.84 12.58
CA PRO A 276 -2.61 -33.13 13.01
C PRO A 276 -2.48 -31.80 12.25
N LYS A 277 -2.08 -30.73 12.98
CA LYS A 277 -1.85 -29.36 12.47
C LYS A 277 -0.78 -29.39 11.38
N SER A 278 -1.13 -29.86 10.20
CA SER A 278 -0.24 -29.85 9.04
C SER A 278 -0.12 -28.41 8.53
N ILE A 279 1.10 -27.88 8.46
CA ILE A 279 1.45 -26.60 7.83
C ILE A 279 0.91 -26.51 6.40
N TRP A 280 0.71 -27.63 5.73
CA TRP A 280 0.21 -27.73 4.36
C TRP A 280 -1.31 -27.52 4.22
N ARG A 281 -2.08 -27.61 5.30
CA ARG A 281 -3.54 -27.46 5.27
C ARG A 281 -4.00 -26.06 4.84
N PRO A 282 -3.48 -24.95 5.44
CA PRO A 282 -3.81 -23.61 4.98
C PRO A 282 -3.45 -23.38 3.50
N LEU A 283 -2.31 -23.91 3.07
CA LEU A 283 -1.88 -23.83 1.68
C LEU A 283 -2.86 -24.57 0.75
N LYS A 284 -3.31 -25.76 1.13
CA LYS A 284 -4.29 -26.53 0.34
C LYS A 284 -5.62 -25.82 0.25
N ILE A 285 -6.12 -25.26 1.35
CA ILE A 285 -7.34 -24.45 1.37
C ILE A 285 -7.20 -23.24 0.44
N MET A 286 -6.08 -22.52 0.52
CA MET A 286 -5.81 -21.37 -0.33
C MET A 286 -5.75 -21.76 -1.81
N LEU A 287 -5.09 -22.86 -2.16
CA LEU A 287 -5.05 -23.38 -3.54
C LEU A 287 -6.43 -23.75 -4.07
N THR A 288 -7.27 -24.39 -3.24
CA THR A 288 -8.66 -24.71 -3.60
C THR A 288 -9.48 -23.45 -3.83
N GLN A 289 -9.29 -22.43 -3.00
CA GLN A 289 -9.96 -21.15 -3.16
C GLN A 289 -9.47 -20.37 -4.39
N TRP A 290 -8.18 -20.48 -4.75
CA TRP A 290 -7.67 -19.94 -6.01
C TRP A 290 -8.28 -20.65 -7.22
N GLN A 291 -8.46 -21.95 -7.15
CA GLN A 291 -9.16 -22.72 -8.20
C GLN A 291 -10.59 -22.22 -8.42
N SER A 292 -11.31 -21.81 -7.35
CA SER A 292 -12.65 -21.24 -7.49
C SER A 292 -12.68 -19.90 -8.22
N LEU A 293 -11.64 -19.07 -8.09
CA LEU A 293 -11.49 -17.82 -8.84
C LEU A 293 -11.15 -18.04 -10.31
N LEU A 294 -10.51 -19.16 -10.62
CA LEU A 294 -10.16 -19.55 -11.99
C LEU A 294 -11.26 -20.40 -12.67
N ALA A 295 -12.35 -20.67 -11.98
CA ALA A 295 -13.50 -21.38 -12.51
C ALA A 295 -14.53 -20.43 -13.16
N MET A 296 -15.26 -20.94 -14.16
CA MET A 296 -16.41 -20.21 -14.70
C MET A 296 -17.55 -20.21 -13.67
N PRO A 297 -18.31 -19.11 -13.51
CA PRO A 297 -18.36 -17.88 -14.31
C PRO A 297 -17.47 -16.72 -13.77
N VAL A 298 -16.65 -16.95 -12.74
CA VAL A 298 -15.87 -15.90 -12.05
C VAL A 298 -14.60 -15.52 -12.80
N LEU A 299 -14.02 -16.45 -13.57
CA LEU A 299 -12.75 -16.27 -14.29
C LEU A 299 -12.64 -14.95 -15.09
N PRO A 300 -13.63 -14.54 -15.92
CA PRO A 300 -13.49 -13.30 -16.70
C PRO A 300 -13.34 -12.05 -15.82
N ILE A 301 -14.06 -12.02 -14.68
CA ILE A 301 -14.00 -10.91 -13.72
C ILE A 301 -12.66 -10.92 -12.99
N THR A 302 -12.14 -12.11 -12.67
CA THR A 302 -10.83 -12.27 -12.04
C THR A 302 -9.71 -11.78 -12.97
N LEU A 303 -9.72 -12.20 -14.23
CA LEU A 303 -8.73 -11.76 -15.23
C LEU A 303 -8.81 -10.25 -15.44
N LEU A 304 -10.01 -9.70 -15.53
CA LEU A 304 -10.22 -8.27 -15.65
C LEU A 304 -9.62 -7.53 -14.44
N GLY A 305 -9.97 -7.94 -13.22
CA GLY A 305 -9.44 -7.33 -11.99
C GLY A 305 -7.91 -7.42 -11.90
N CYS A 306 -7.33 -8.58 -12.18
CA CYS A 306 -5.88 -8.78 -12.21
C CYS A 306 -5.21 -7.88 -13.23
N PHE A 307 -5.76 -7.73 -14.44
CA PHE A 307 -5.19 -6.88 -15.47
C PHE A 307 -5.30 -5.38 -15.11
N LEU A 308 -6.42 -4.94 -14.54
CA LEU A 308 -6.59 -3.56 -14.08
C LEU A 308 -5.57 -3.18 -13.01
N PHE A 309 -5.36 -4.06 -12.03
CA PHE A 309 -4.34 -3.84 -11.00
C PHE A 309 -2.94 -3.89 -11.58
N PHE A 310 -2.66 -4.84 -12.47
CA PHE A 310 -1.38 -4.93 -13.17
C PHE A 310 -1.07 -3.61 -13.90
N SER A 311 -1.96 -3.13 -14.75
CA SER A 311 -1.75 -1.93 -15.56
C SER A 311 -1.62 -0.66 -14.73
N ASN A 312 -2.45 -0.52 -13.69
CA ASN A 312 -2.40 0.62 -12.79
C ASN A 312 -1.10 0.66 -11.99
N MET A 313 -0.67 -0.47 -11.42
CA MET A 313 0.55 -0.55 -10.63
C MET A 313 1.82 -0.52 -11.49
N PHE A 314 1.74 -1.02 -12.73
CA PHE A 314 2.80 -0.88 -13.73
C PHE A 314 3.13 0.61 -13.97
N GLY A 315 2.12 1.45 -14.13
CA GLY A 315 2.31 2.90 -14.26
C GLY A 315 2.70 3.57 -12.95
N TYR A 316 1.95 3.31 -11.89
CA TYR A 316 2.10 3.97 -10.59
C TYR A 316 3.48 3.79 -9.97
N TYR A 317 3.97 2.56 -9.87
CA TYR A 317 5.29 2.28 -9.31
C TYR A 317 6.40 2.29 -10.37
N GLY A 318 6.10 1.92 -11.61
CA GLY A 318 7.07 1.99 -12.69
C GLY A 318 7.57 3.42 -12.87
N LEU A 319 6.73 4.29 -13.36
CA LEU A 319 7.12 5.67 -13.58
C LEU A 319 7.32 6.44 -12.27
N GLY A 320 6.45 6.22 -11.25
CA GLY A 320 6.50 6.93 -9.98
C GLY A 320 7.83 6.79 -9.23
N LEU A 321 8.43 5.60 -9.21
CA LEU A 321 9.74 5.38 -8.56
C LEU A 321 10.92 5.95 -9.37
N TRP A 322 10.71 6.20 -10.67
CA TRP A 322 11.72 6.79 -11.54
C TRP A 322 11.61 8.31 -11.68
N LEU A 323 10.50 8.92 -11.25
CA LEU A 323 10.29 10.37 -11.36
C LEU A 323 11.45 11.20 -10.78
N PRO A 324 11.97 10.93 -9.55
CA PRO A 324 13.08 11.71 -9.01
C PRO A 324 14.35 11.61 -9.87
N GLU A 325 14.66 10.43 -10.41
CA GLU A 325 15.81 10.25 -11.29
C GLU A 325 15.63 10.95 -12.65
N LEU A 326 14.42 10.90 -13.21
CA LEU A 326 14.09 11.62 -14.45
C LEU A 326 14.23 13.13 -14.28
N VAL A 327 13.73 13.67 -13.16
CA VAL A 327 13.90 15.08 -12.81
C VAL A 327 15.37 15.43 -12.63
N ASN A 328 16.13 14.56 -11.95
CA ASN A 328 17.57 14.74 -11.76
C ASN A 328 18.33 14.84 -13.10
N ARG A 329 18.00 14.00 -14.07
CA ARG A 329 18.58 14.05 -15.42
C ARG A 329 18.26 15.36 -16.14
N PHE A 330 17.04 15.88 -15.98
CA PHE A 330 16.67 17.20 -16.53
C PHE A 330 17.46 18.33 -15.90
N GLU A 331 17.48 18.39 -14.57
CA GLU A 331 18.17 19.47 -13.85
C GLU A 331 19.68 19.45 -14.11
N ALA A 332 20.30 18.28 -14.16
CA ALA A 332 21.71 18.13 -14.50
C ALA A 332 22.05 18.68 -15.91
N HIS A 333 21.18 18.49 -16.88
CA HIS A 333 21.36 19.03 -18.22
C HIS A 333 21.22 20.56 -18.25
N TYR A 334 20.21 21.12 -17.62
CA TYR A 334 19.98 22.56 -17.59
C TYR A 334 21.06 23.32 -16.83
N ALA A 335 21.74 22.68 -15.88
CA ALA A 335 22.89 23.26 -15.19
C ALA A 335 24.13 23.48 -16.15
N VAL A 336 24.22 22.66 -17.19
CA VAL A 336 25.37 22.70 -18.13
C VAL A 336 25.04 23.45 -19.44
N SER A 337 23.77 23.43 -19.87
CA SER A 337 23.36 23.98 -21.18
C SER A 337 21.99 24.61 -21.09
N ASN A 338 21.87 25.87 -21.48
CA ASN A 338 20.59 26.61 -21.57
C ASN A 338 19.76 26.23 -22.81
N GLN A 339 20.14 25.19 -23.56
CA GLN A 339 19.39 24.78 -24.76
C GLN A 339 18.19 23.91 -24.36
N THR A 340 17.04 24.19 -24.95
CA THR A 340 15.85 23.35 -24.82
C THR A 340 16.07 22.02 -25.54
N VAL A 341 16.12 20.94 -24.79
CA VAL A 341 16.33 19.58 -25.32
C VAL A 341 15.16 18.70 -24.85
N ARG A 342 14.70 17.80 -25.70
CA ARG A 342 13.66 16.85 -25.32
C ARG A 342 14.19 15.88 -24.27
N LEU A 343 13.32 15.38 -23.39
CA LEU A 343 13.66 14.37 -22.37
C LEU A 343 14.47 13.20 -22.96
N CYS A 344 14.12 12.76 -24.15
CA CYS A 344 14.76 11.60 -24.77
C CYS A 344 16.10 11.89 -25.45
N ASP A 345 16.40 13.13 -25.75
CA ASP A 345 17.70 13.53 -26.31
C ASP A 345 18.78 13.70 -25.20
N LEU A 346 18.32 13.74 -23.92
CA LEU A 346 19.20 13.83 -22.75
C LEU A 346 19.96 12.53 -22.47
N THR A 347 19.34 11.38 -22.76
CA THR A 347 19.94 10.07 -22.41
C THR A 347 21.25 9.79 -23.16
N SER A 348 21.40 10.28 -24.39
CA SER A 348 22.59 10.05 -25.20
C SER A 348 23.79 10.98 -24.88
N LYS A 349 23.52 12.13 -24.23
CA LYS A 349 24.54 13.15 -23.95
C LYS A 349 25.09 13.13 -22.53
N ILE A 350 24.38 12.51 -21.59
CA ILE A 350 24.76 12.50 -20.16
C ILE A 350 25.96 11.59 -19.89
N GLU A 351 26.16 10.49 -20.63
CA GLU A 351 27.33 9.62 -20.46
C GLU A 351 28.68 10.36 -20.64
N THR A 352 28.70 11.44 -21.43
CA THR A 352 29.89 12.28 -21.63
C THR A 352 30.05 13.34 -20.54
N ALA A 353 28.98 13.81 -19.92
CA ALA A 353 29.03 14.84 -18.88
C ALA A 353 29.27 14.28 -17.47
N GLU A 354 28.76 13.07 -17.15
CA GLU A 354 28.98 12.40 -15.86
C GLU A 354 30.44 12.03 -15.60
N LYS A 355 31.24 11.84 -16.65
CA LYS A 355 32.70 11.57 -16.52
C LYS A 355 33.52 12.73 -15.99
N ASN A 356 32.98 13.94 -15.98
CA ASN A 356 33.72 15.17 -15.65
C ASN A 356 33.32 15.81 -14.31
N ASN A 357 32.30 15.32 -13.60
CA ASN A 357 31.87 15.84 -12.30
C ASN A 357 32.26 14.89 -11.17
N GLU A 358 33.36 15.24 -10.48
CA GLU A 358 33.79 14.54 -9.25
C GLU A 358 32.85 14.78 -8.06
N ASP A 359 32.00 15.81 -8.08
CA ASP A 359 31.05 16.14 -7.01
C ASP A 359 29.66 15.60 -7.30
N CYS A 360 29.32 14.54 -6.59
CA CYS A 360 28.06 13.80 -6.67
C CYS A 360 26.92 14.51 -5.92
N VAL A 361 26.56 15.72 -6.32
CA VAL A 361 25.52 16.52 -5.66
C VAL A 361 24.21 16.43 -6.43
N VAL A 362 23.19 15.83 -5.79
CA VAL A 362 21.81 15.84 -6.32
C VAL A 362 21.17 17.20 -6.06
N PRO A 363 20.68 17.92 -7.10
CA PRO A 363 20.05 19.22 -6.92
C PRO A 363 18.83 19.17 -6.00
N SER A 364 18.69 20.14 -5.09
CA SER A 364 17.56 20.23 -4.16
C SER A 364 16.20 20.38 -4.88
N THR A 365 16.20 20.94 -6.09
CA THR A 365 15.03 21.09 -6.96
C THR A 365 14.34 19.75 -7.25
N VAL A 366 15.10 18.65 -7.37
CA VAL A 366 14.57 17.29 -7.57
C VAL A 366 13.60 16.90 -6.45
N PHE A 367 13.97 17.18 -5.22
CA PHE A 367 13.15 16.83 -4.05
C PHE A 367 11.96 17.74 -3.88
N VAL A 368 12.11 19.05 -4.18
CA VAL A 368 11.00 20.01 -4.17
C VAL A 368 9.96 19.66 -5.22
N GLN A 369 10.37 19.32 -6.44
CA GLN A 369 9.45 18.87 -7.48
C GLN A 369 8.76 17.56 -7.08
N SER A 370 9.48 16.60 -6.52
CA SER A 370 8.93 15.34 -6.01
C SER A 370 7.91 15.58 -4.88
N LEU A 371 8.16 16.57 -4.01
CA LEU A 371 7.24 16.96 -2.94
C LEU A 371 5.92 17.53 -3.52
N ILE A 372 6.00 18.37 -4.54
CA ILE A 372 4.81 18.91 -5.23
C ILE A 372 4.01 17.77 -5.87
N ILE A 373 4.68 16.87 -6.61
CA ILE A 373 4.05 15.73 -7.27
C ILE A 373 3.36 14.81 -6.24
N GLY A 374 4.03 14.48 -5.15
CA GLY A 374 3.49 13.65 -4.07
C GLY A 374 2.29 14.31 -3.36
N SER A 375 2.37 15.63 -3.13
CA SER A 375 1.28 16.39 -2.50
C SER A 375 0.01 16.37 -3.35
N MET A 376 0.13 16.45 -4.67
CA MET A 376 -1.02 16.35 -5.57
C MET A 376 -1.63 14.95 -5.59
N GLY A 377 -0.83 13.90 -5.44
CA GLY A 377 -1.32 12.54 -5.21
C GLY A 377 -2.16 12.43 -3.93
N LEU A 378 -1.74 13.12 -2.85
CA LEU A 378 -2.50 13.18 -1.60
C LEU A 378 -3.86 13.89 -1.78
N VAL A 379 -3.89 15.01 -2.51
CA VAL A 379 -5.12 15.72 -2.87
C VAL A 379 -6.06 14.82 -3.68
N GLY A 380 -5.53 14.12 -4.69
CA GLY A 380 -6.30 13.19 -5.51
C GLY A 380 -6.93 12.06 -4.71
N ASN A 381 -6.19 11.47 -3.78
CA ASN A 381 -6.70 10.43 -2.90
C ASN A 381 -7.78 10.96 -1.95
N GLY A 382 -7.64 12.20 -1.45
CA GLY A 382 -8.68 12.84 -0.64
C GLY A 382 -9.97 13.07 -1.42
N LEU A 383 -9.86 13.48 -2.67
CA LEU A 383 -11.01 13.72 -3.56
C LEU A 383 -11.65 12.42 -4.07
N SER A 384 -10.91 11.32 -4.14
CA SER A 384 -11.40 10.04 -4.67
C SER A 384 -12.68 9.57 -3.98
N GLY A 385 -12.74 9.69 -2.65
CA GLY A 385 -13.93 9.33 -1.86
C GLY A 385 -15.17 10.17 -2.16
N LEU A 386 -14.98 11.46 -2.47
CA LEU A 386 -16.06 12.37 -2.84
C LEU A 386 -16.53 12.17 -4.28
N LEU A 387 -15.61 11.87 -5.18
CA LEU A 387 -15.87 11.71 -6.61
C LEU A 387 -16.46 10.32 -6.92
N SER A 388 -15.98 9.27 -6.28
CA SER A 388 -16.41 7.89 -6.53
C SER A 388 -17.92 7.68 -6.28
N SER A 389 -18.51 8.46 -5.37
CA SER A 389 -19.95 8.39 -5.08
C SER A 389 -20.83 9.06 -6.12
N LYS A 390 -20.28 9.98 -6.94
CA LYS A 390 -21.04 10.80 -7.91
C LYS A 390 -21.07 10.22 -9.32
N PHE A 391 -20.10 9.38 -9.66
CA PHE A 391 -19.95 8.85 -11.01
C PHE A 391 -20.30 7.36 -11.09
N PRO A 392 -20.85 6.88 -12.24
CA PRO A 392 -21.02 5.46 -12.49
C PRO A 392 -19.68 4.70 -12.38
N ARG A 393 -19.70 3.48 -11.87
CA ARG A 393 -18.52 2.65 -11.56
C ARG A 393 -17.42 2.62 -12.61
N PRO A 394 -17.67 2.33 -13.90
CA PRO A 394 -16.61 2.25 -14.90
C PRO A 394 -16.04 3.61 -15.30
N VAL A 395 -16.79 4.70 -15.11
CA VAL A 395 -16.46 6.02 -15.67
C VAL A 395 -15.20 6.61 -15.03
N MET A 396 -15.09 6.53 -13.70
CA MET A 396 -13.93 7.09 -13.01
C MET A 396 -12.60 6.40 -13.39
N PRO A 397 -12.47 5.07 -13.33
CA PRO A 397 -11.24 4.41 -13.79
C PRO A 397 -10.91 4.73 -15.25
N VAL A 398 -11.90 4.73 -16.16
CA VAL A 398 -11.67 5.05 -17.58
C VAL A 398 -11.09 6.45 -17.75
N ILE A 399 -11.69 7.47 -17.13
CA ILE A 399 -11.23 8.86 -17.26
C ILE A 399 -9.82 9.01 -16.66
N LEU A 400 -9.60 8.50 -15.44
CA LEU A 400 -8.35 8.67 -14.73
C LEU A 400 -7.19 7.93 -15.41
N THR A 401 -7.39 6.69 -15.85
CA THR A 401 -6.33 5.93 -16.54
C THR A 401 -6.08 6.46 -17.95
N SER A 402 -7.12 6.95 -18.67
CA SER A 402 -6.93 7.61 -19.96
C SER A 402 -6.13 8.90 -19.81
N ALA A 403 -6.45 9.74 -18.83
CA ALA A 403 -5.72 10.96 -18.55
C ALA A 403 -4.26 10.67 -18.11
N ALA A 404 -4.04 9.64 -17.29
CA ALA A 404 -2.71 9.20 -16.90
C ALA A 404 -1.89 8.72 -18.13
N GLY A 405 -2.48 7.89 -18.98
CA GLY A 405 -1.83 7.40 -20.20
C GLY A 405 -1.49 8.54 -21.18
N ALA A 406 -2.41 9.49 -21.36
CA ALA A 406 -2.16 10.69 -22.16
C ALA A 406 -1.04 11.55 -21.58
N SER A 407 -0.99 11.72 -20.25
CA SER A 407 0.10 12.44 -19.57
C SER A 407 1.46 11.77 -19.82
N VAL A 408 1.54 10.42 -19.77
CA VAL A 408 2.79 9.71 -20.08
C VAL A 408 3.23 9.92 -21.52
N LEU A 409 2.29 9.91 -22.50
CA LEU A 409 2.63 10.23 -23.90
C LEU A 409 3.13 11.66 -24.04
N THR A 410 2.56 12.61 -23.28
CA THR A 410 2.96 14.00 -23.31
C THR A 410 4.41 14.20 -22.81
N LEU A 411 4.94 13.33 -21.92
CA LEU A 411 6.32 13.38 -21.47
C LEU A 411 7.34 13.31 -22.62
N TYR A 412 7.00 12.66 -23.72
CA TYR A 412 7.85 12.62 -24.91
C TYR A 412 8.11 14.00 -25.53
N PHE A 413 7.12 14.91 -25.42
CA PHE A 413 7.19 16.25 -26.02
C PHE A 413 7.71 17.32 -25.04
N VAL A 414 7.97 16.96 -23.80
CA VAL A 414 8.43 17.87 -22.75
C VAL A 414 9.82 18.40 -23.08
N GLN A 415 9.98 19.72 -22.99
CA GLN A 415 11.22 20.44 -23.30
C GLN A 415 11.70 21.35 -22.15
N SER A 416 10.97 21.44 -21.04
CA SER A 416 11.36 22.25 -19.88
C SER A 416 11.05 21.55 -18.57
N SER A 417 11.82 21.88 -17.51
CA SER A 417 11.62 21.36 -16.15
C SER A 417 10.20 21.66 -15.63
N PHE A 418 9.67 22.86 -15.93
CA PHE A 418 8.29 23.21 -15.54
C PHE A 418 7.23 22.36 -16.23
N GLN A 419 7.39 22.08 -17.53
CA GLN A 419 6.49 21.20 -18.26
C GLN A 419 6.54 19.78 -17.71
N ASN A 420 7.75 19.29 -17.38
CA ASN A 420 7.93 17.99 -16.75
C ASN A 420 7.20 17.92 -15.40
N LEU A 421 7.37 18.93 -14.56
CA LEU A 421 6.67 19.02 -13.26
C LEU A 421 5.16 18.99 -13.45
N LEU A 422 4.61 19.77 -14.37
CA LEU A 422 3.17 19.84 -14.62
C LEU A 422 2.60 18.50 -15.10
N VAL A 423 3.24 17.89 -16.09
CA VAL A 423 2.78 16.61 -16.67
C VAL A 423 2.90 15.47 -15.65
N SER A 424 4.01 15.41 -14.91
CA SER A 424 4.22 14.41 -13.86
C SER A 424 3.23 14.57 -12.70
N THR A 425 2.87 15.82 -12.38
CA THR A 425 1.86 16.12 -11.34
C THR A 425 0.47 15.64 -11.77
N ILE A 426 0.06 15.89 -13.00
CA ILE A 426 -1.21 15.41 -13.56
C ILE A 426 -1.22 13.88 -13.61
N PHE A 427 -0.13 13.27 -14.05
CA PHE A 427 0.03 11.82 -14.07
C PHE A 427 -0.16 11.22 -12.67
N GLN A 428 0.57 11.71 -11.67
CA GLN A 428 0.53 11.19 -10.29
C GLN A 428 -0.84 11.38 -9.65
N PHE A 429 -1.49 12.53 -9.90
CA PHE A 429 -2.86 12.77 -9.47
C PHE A 429 -3.82 11.74 -10.05
N CYS A 430 -3.79 11.51 -11.36
CA CYS A 430 -4.70 10.61 -12.04
C CYS A 430 -4.47 9.15 -11.66
N ILE A 431 -3.23 8.67 -11.73
CA ILE A 431 -2.90 7.26 -11.49
C ILE A 431 -3.07 6.88 -10.01
N GLY A 432 -2.69 7.77 -9.08
CA GLY A 432 -2.86 7.57 -7.65
C GLY A 432 -4.33 7.55 -7.23
N THR A 433 -5.13 8.50 -7.75
CA THR A 433 -6.58 8.51 -7.52
C THR A 433 -7.24 7.25 -8.07
N CYS A 434 -6.84 6.81 -9.26
CA CYS A 434 -7.34 5.57 -9.87
C CYS A 434 -7.02 4.35 -9.00
N ASN A 435 -5.83 4.30 -8.39
CA ASN A 435 -5.46 3.21 -7.48
C ASN A 435 -6.44 3.05 -6.33
N MET A 436 -6.84 4.15 -5.68
CA MET A 436 -7.84 4.13 -4.60
C MET A 436 -9.23 3.72 -5.09
N VAL A 437 -9.63 4.20 -6.25
CA VAL A 437 -10.92 3.85 -6.86
C VAL A 437 -10.97 2.35 -7.21
N LEU A 438 -9.92 1.80 -7.81
CA LEU A 438 -9.83 0.38 -8.15
C LEU A 438 -9.87 -0.52 -6.91
N ASN A 439 -9.16 -0.16 -5.82
CA ASN A 439 -9.22 -0.89 -4.56
C ASN A 439 -10.65 -0.96 -3.98
N SER A 440 -11.42 0.11 -4.12
CA SER A 440 -12.83 0.12 -3.71
C SER A 440 -13.72 -0.73 -4.62
N LEU A 441 -13.52 -0.62 -5.94
CA LEU A 441 -14.36 -1.30 -6.92
C LEU A 441 -14.20 -2.82 -6.91
N ILE A 442 -12.96 -3.32 -6.70
CA ILE A 442 -12.68 -4.75 -6.74
C ILE A 442 -13.47 -5.53 -5.68
N VAL A 443 -13.67 -4.93 -4.50
CA VAL A 443 -14.46 -5.54 -3.41
C VAL A 443 -15.88 -5.85 -3.87
N ASP A 444 -16.45 -4.97 -4.67
CA ASP A 444 -17.83 -5.05 -5.14
C ASP A 444 -18.01 -5.89 -6.42
N MET A 445 -16.92 -6.25 -7.09
CA MET A 445 -16.94 -7.06 -8.31
C MET A 445 -17.14 -8.55 -8.03
N PHE A 446 -16.80 -9.01 -6.82
CA PHE A 446 -16.83 -10.42 -6.44
C PHE A 446 -17.91 -10.74 -5.41
N PRO A 447 -18.37 -12.00 -5.35
CA PRO A 447 -19.18 -12.51 -4.24
C PRO A 447 -18.48 -12.30 -2.89
N ALA A 448 -19.25 -12.06 -1.83
CA ALA A 448 -18.70 -11.73 -0.50
C ALA A 448 -17.82 -12.85 0.09
N ASP A 449 -18.12 -14.10 -0.21
CA ASP A 449 -17.42 -15.31 0.25
C ASP A 449 -16.02 -15.48 -0.36
N ILE A 450 -15.78 -14.98 -1.58
CA ILE A 450 -14.49 -15.09 -2.28
C ILE A 450 -13.79 -13.73 -2.51
N SER A 451 -14.43 -12.61 -2.13
CA SER A 451 -13.92 -11.26 -2.40
C SER A 451 -12.53 -11.02 -1.78
N GLY A 452 -12.29 -11.52 -0.57
CA GLY A 452 -11.00 -11.35 0.11
C GLY A 452 -9.82 -11.96 -0.67
N ILE A 453 -10.02 -13.18 -1.21
CA ILE A 453 -9.00 -13.88 -1.98
C ILE A 453 -8.82 -13.26 -3.37
N ALA A 454 -9.94 -12.82 -3.98
CA ALA A 454 -9.90 -12.10 -5.24
C ALA A 454 -9.08 -10.80 -5.13
N ILE A 455 -9.26 -10.03 -4.05
CA ILE A 455 -8.44 -8.84 -3.77
C ILE A 455 -6.96 -9.21 -3.66
N CYS A 456 -6.62 -10.25 -2.89
CA CYS A 456 -5.24 -10.71 -2.76
C CYS A 456 -4.63 -11.06 -4.12
N MET A 457 -5.34 -11.79 -4.96
CA MET A 457 -4.89 -12.18 -6.30
C MET A 457 -4.68 -10.96 -7.21
N CYS A 458 -5.60 -10.00 -7.21
CA CYS A 458 -5.48 -8.75 -7.96
C CYS A 458 -4.28 -7.91 -7.48
N VAL A 459 -4.09 -7.78 -6.16
CA VAL A 459 -2.95 -7.05 -5.58
C VAL A 459 -1.62 -7.72 -5.92
N MET A 460 -1.55 -9.06 -5.90
CA MET A 460 -0.36 -9.80 -6.36
C MET A 460 -0.04 -9.52 -7.82
N SER A 461 -1.06 -9.52 -8.70
CA SER A 461 -0.91 -9.14 -10.10
C SER A 461 -0.41 -7.70 -10.25
N GLY A 462 -0.90 -6.78 -9.42
CA GLY A 462 -0.41 -5.40 -9.37
C GLY A 462 1.07 -5.31 -8.96
N ARG A 463 1.49 -6.05 -7.92
CA ARG A 463 2.90 -6.11 -7.49
C ARG A 463 3.81 -6.66 -8.60
N LEU A 464 3.32 -7.68 -9.33
CA LEU A 464 4.03 -8.19 -10.51
C LEU A 464 4.19 -7.11 -11.57
N GLY A 465 3.12 -6.34 -11.86
CA GLY A 465 3.18 -5.20 -12.78
C GLY A 465 4.19 -4.14 -12.34
N ALA A 466 4.19 -3.77 -11.06
CA ALA A 466 5.15 -2.82 -10.48
C ALA A 466 6.61 -3.31 -10.58
N MET A 467 6.86 -4.60 -10.32
CA MET A 467 8.19 -5.21 -10.44
C MET A 467 8.67 -5.20 -11.90
N LEU A 468 7.83 -5.70 -12.81
CA LEU A 468 8.18 -5.78 -14.23
C LEU A 468 8.41 -4.40 -14.84
N SER A 469 7.62 -3.39 -14.50
CA SER A 469 7.79 -2.04 -15.00
C SER A 469 9.16 -1.46 -14.60
N ASN A 470 9.60 -1.65 -13.37
CA ASN A 470 10.90 -1.16 -12.91
C ASN A 470 12.07 -1.86 -13.60
N LEU A 471 11.98 -3.19 -13.84
CA LEU A 471 13.00 -3.92 -14.61
C LEU A 471 13.07 -3.44 -16.07
N VAL A 472 11.91 -3.29 -16.70
CA VAL A 472 11.81 -2.86 -18.10
C VAL A 472 12.30 -1.43 -18.26
N LEU A 473 11.87 -0.50 -17.40
CA LEU A 473 12.33 0.89 -17.43
C LEU A 473 13.85 0.97 -17.21
N GLY A 474 14.38 0.27 -16.19
CA GLY A 474 15.80 0.26 -15.92
C GLY A 474 16.65 -0.24 -17.08
N HIS A 475 16.18 -1.27 -17.78
CA HIS A 475 16.92 -1.82 -18.92
C HIS A 475 16.79 -0.97 -20.19
N LEU A 476 15.60 -0.46 -20.47
CA LEU A 476 15.32 0.26 -21.72
C LEU A 476 15.72 1.74 -21.68
N LEU A 477 15.82 2.38 -20.52
CA LEU A 477 16.19 3.79 -20.39
C LEU A 477 17.60 4.09 -20.94
N ASP A 478 18.52 3.13 -20.84
CA ASP A 478 19.88 3.29 -21.37
C ASP A 478 19.95 3.01 -22.88
N VAL A 479 18.98 2.24 -23.42
CA VAL A 479 18.94 1.90 -24.86
C VAL A 479 18.16 2.93 -25.66
N SER A 480 17.00 3.32 -25.16
CA SER A 480 16.09 4.28 -25.81
C SER A 480 15.09 4.81 -24.80
N CYS A 481 15.00 6.11 -24.66
CA CYS A 481 13.99 6.74 -23.80
C CYS A 481 12.55 6.60 -24.35
N VAL A 482 12.40 6.50 -25.66
CA VAL A 482 11.08 6.47 -26.33
C VAL A 482 10.34 5.18 -26.04
N ILE A 483 11.03 4.04 -26.09
CA ILE A 483 10.43 2.71 -25.94
C ILE A 483 9.75 2.56 -24.56
N PRO A 484 10.41 2.86 -23.42
CA PRO A 484 9.77 2.72 -22.11
C PRO A 484 8.59 3.67 -21.90
N ILE A 485 8.62 4.90 -22.45
CA ILE A 485 7.50 5.84 -22.39
C ILE A 485 6.28 5.29 -23.16
N LEU A 486 6.49 4.83 -24.39
CA LEU A 486 5.40 4.27 -25.21
C LEU A 486 4.85 2.97 -24.60
N LEU A 487 5.71 2.13 -24.03
CA LEU A 487 5.29 0.89 -23.36
C LEU A 487 4.44 1.22 -22.12
N CYS A 488 4.90 2.12 -21.25
CA CYS A 488 4.14 2.53 -20.08
C CYS A 488 2.79 3.15 -20.48
N ALA A 489 2.78 4.07 -21.43
CA ALA A 489 1.56 4.68 -21.92
C ALA A 489 0.61 3.64 -22.52
N GLY A 490 1.13 2.70 -23.32
CA GLY A 490 0.36 1.61 -23.92
C GLY A 490 -0.32 0.71 -22.89
N VAL A 491 0.42 0.27 -21.86
CA VAL A 491 -0.13 -0.57 -20.79
C VAL A 491 -1.22 0.18 -20.01
N ILE A 492 -1.00 1.46 -19.69
CA ILE A 492 -1.99 2.28 -18.96
C ILE A 492 -3.25 2.52 -19.82
N ILE A 493 -3.09 2.84 -21.11
CA ILE A 493 -4.22 3.06 -22.03
C ILE A 493 -5.00 1.76 -22.22
N LEU A 494 -4.34 0.61 -22.35
CA LEU A 494 -5.02 -0.68 -22.36
C LEU A 494 -5.80 -0.89 -21.04
N GLY A 495 -5.24 -0.51 -19.90
CA GLY A 495 -5.97 -0.47 -18.63
C GLY A 495 -7.23 0.39 -18.68
N ALA A 496 -7.19 1.54 -19.35
CA ALA A 496 -8.36 2.39 -19.56
C ALA A 496 -9.44 1.70 -20.40
N VAL A 497 -9.05 1.05 -21.51
CA VAL A 497 -9.95 0.29 -22.38
C VAL A 497 -10.63 -0.83 -21.60
N PHE A 498 -9.85 -1.62 -20.85
CA PHE A 498 -10.39 -2.71 -20.03
C PHE A 498 -11.24 -2.22 -18.85
N SER A 499 -10.99 -1.01 -18.33
CA SER A 499 -11.83 -0.40 -17.30
C SER A 499 -13.28 -0.17 -17.77
N ALA A 500 -13.51 0.00 -19.07
CA ALA A 500 -14.85 0.14 -19.62
C ALA A 500 -15.70 -1.13 -19.47
N PHE A 501 -15.08 -2.30 -19.29
CA PHE A 501 -15.75 -3.58 -19.08
C PHE A 501 -16.10 -3.86 -17.61
N ILE A 502 -15.77 -2.95 -16.67
CA ILE A 502 -16.15 -3.08 -15.27
C ILE A 502 -17.68 -3.17 -15.15
N PRO A 503 -18.23 -4.16 -14.42
CA PRO A 503 -19.66 -4.33 -14.25
C PRO A 503 -20.32 -3.09 -13.63
N LYS A 504 -21.35 -2.54 -14.28
CA LYS A 504 -22.10 -1.36 -13.80
C LYS A 504 -22.85 -1.61 -12.49
N VAL A 505 -23.25 -2.85 -12.26
CA VAL A 505 -24.04 -3.28 -11.09
C VAL A 505 -23.18 -4.19 -10.19
N PRO A 506 -23.18 -4.00 -8.86
CA PRO A 506 -22.50 -4.89 -7.93
C PRO A 506 -22.96 -6.33 -8.08
N TYR A 507 -22.07 -7.27 -7.84
CA TYR A 507 -22.42 -8.69 -7.89
C TYR A 507 -23.53 -9.03 -6.86
N SER A 508 -23.50 -8.44 -5.69
CA SER A 508 -24.51 -8.59 -4.65
C SER A 508 -25.92 -8.15 -5.08
N GLU A 509 -26.03 -7.10 -5.91
CA GLU A 509 -27.33 -6.66 -6.45
C GLU A 509 -27.83 -7.54 -7.60
N LYS A 510 -26.92 -8.14 -8.38
CA LYS A 510 -27.28 -9.10 -9.42
C LYS A 510 -27.98 -10.32 -8.82
N ILE A 511 -27.43 -10.87 -7.73
CA ILE A 511 -28.03 -12.02 -7.02
C ILE A 511 -29.42 -11.64 -6.47
N LYS A 512 -29.53 -10.49 -5.78
CA LYS A 512 -30.83 -10.03 -5.24
C LYS A 512 -31.89 -9.82 -6.34
N LYS A 513 -31.47 -9.39 -7.54
CA LYS A 513 -32.39 -9.28 -8.69
C LYS A 513 -32.80 -10.65 -9.24
N GLN A 514 -31.88 -11.62 -9.29
CA GLN A 514 -32.17 -12.98 -9.71
C GLN A 514 -33.10 -13.69 -8.72
N GLU A 515 -32.87 -13.59 -7.41
CA GLU A 515 -33.74 -14.13 -6.37
C GLU A 515 -35.16 -13.53 -6.44
N LYS A 516 -35.27 -12.20 -6.62
CA LYS A 516 -36.60 -11.56 -6.81
C LYS A 516 -37.32 -12.00 -8.08
N ASN A 517 -36.58 -12.33 -9.14
CA ASN A 517 -37.18 -12.81 -10.37
C ASN A 517 -37.63 -14.27 -10.25
N VAL A 518 -36.90 -15.11 -9.51
CA VAL A 518 -37.27 -16.49 -9.21
C VAL A 518 -38.49 -16.56 -8.28
N ILE A 519 -38.63 -15.63 -7.33
CA ILE A 519 -39.80 -15.55 -6.44
C ILE A 519 -41.07 -15.02 -7.18
N LYS A 520 -40.89 -14.31 -8.30
CA LYS A 520 -42.00 -13.79 -9.12
C LYS A 520 -42.41 -14.71 -10.26
N ALA A 521 -41.61 -15.72 -10.61
CA ALA A 521 -41.94 -16.77 -11.57
C ALA A 521 -42.50 -18.00 -10.85
#